data_cd12f8ed240b400f4e6f7e66087e42b7
#
_entry.id   cd12f8ed240b400f4e6f7e66087e42b7
#
_cell.length_a   1.000
_cell.length_b   1.000
_cell.length_c   1.000
_cell.angle_alpha   90.00
_cell.angle_beta   90.00
_cell.angle_gamma   90.00
#
_symmetry.space_group_name_H-M   'P 1'
#
loop_
_entity.id
_entity.type
_entity.pdbx_description
1 polymer ?
#
loop_
_entity_poly.entity_id
_entity_poly.type
_entity_poly.pdbx_seq_one_letter_code
_entity_poly.pdbx_strand_id
1 'polypeptide(L)'
;SIFQHPFYPYSGDQDPAPNMLNVPVPAYTKGMDVRDIVEMVWMPRLEAFKPEMIFVSAGFDAHRDDDMGQLGLTEQDYAWITMRIKDVARRFAHKRIVSCLEGGYMMGPLSRSVEAHVRVLADL
;
A
#
# COMPACT_ATOMS: atom_id res chain seq x y z
N SER A 1 5.99 -3.38 3.73
CA SER A 1 5.08 -3.93 2.69
C SER A 1 3.91 -4.68 3.32
N ILE A 2 2.81 -4.84 2.55
CA ILE A 2 1.69 -5.75 2.83
C ILE A 2 1.52 -6.58 1.57
N PHE A 3 1.42 -7.89 1.68
CA PHE A 3 1.37 -8.78 0.52
C PHE A 3 0.67 -10.10 0.85
N GLN A 4 0.07 -10.70 -0.18
CA GLN A 4 -0.52 -12.03 -0.05
C GLN A 4 0.57 -13.08 0.18
N HIS A 5 0.37 -13.96 1.18
CA HIS A 5 1.26 -15.07 1.44
C HIS A 5 0.45 -16.26 2.04
N PRO A 6 0.73 -17.51 1.64
CA PRO A 6 1.69 -17.93 0.61
C PRO A 6 1.23 -17.58 -0.81
N PHE A 7 2.11 -16.96 -1.58
CA PHE A 7 1.92 -16.61 -2.98
C PHE A 7 3.28 -16.34 -3.63
N TYR A 8 3.35 -16.26 -4.97
CA TYR A 8 4.59 -15.92 -5.67
C TYR A 8 5.17 -14.60 -5.12
N PRO A 9 6.47 -14.47 -4.82
CA PRO A 9 7.57 -15.44 -5.04
C PRO A 9 7.85 -16.37 -3.83
N TYR A 10 6.90 -16.61 -2.97
CA TYR A 10 6.98 -17.52 -1.82
C TYR A 10 8.08 -17.15 -0.81
N SER A 11 8.27 -15.87 -0.62
CA SER A 11 9.29 -15.28 0.27
C SER A 11 8.80 -13.96 0.86
N GLY A 12 9.55 -13.40 1.81
CA GLY A 12 9.24 -12.12 2.43
C GLY A 12 8.48 -12.23 3.76
N ASP A 13 8.09 -13.42 4.16
CA ASP A 13 7.40 -13.70 5.43
C ASP A 13 8.36 -13.83 6.63
N GLN A 14 9.66 -13.86 6.37
CA GLN A 14 10.69 -13.86 7.41
C GLN A 14 11.08 -12.43 7.80
N ASP A 15 11.46 -12.21 9.05
CA ASP A 15 11.97 -10.92 9.51
C ASP A 15 13.38 -10.65 8.95
N PRO A 16 13.47 -9.75 8.00
CA PRO A 16 14.73 -9.62 7.26
C PRO A 16 15.73 -8.68 7.93
N ALA A 17 15.30 -7.56 8.46
CA ALA A 17 16.17 -6.57 9.07
C ALA A 17 15.37 -5.60 9.96
N PRO A 18 16.01 -4.91 10.94
CA PRO A 18 15.31 -4.00 11.85
C PRO A 18 14.59 -2.83 11.20
N ASN A 19 15.03 -2.42 10.00
CA ASN A 19 14.43 -1.35 9.22
C ASN A 19 13.37 -1.83 8.22
N MET A 20 13.05 -3.12 8.20
CA MET A 20 12.01 -3.69 7.35
C MET A 20 10.76 -4.03 8.15
N LEU A 21 9.62 -3.91 7.49
CA LEU A 21 8.32 -4.26 8.04
C LEU A 21 7.52 -4.93 6.94
N ASN A 22 7.50 -6.25 6.99
CA ASN A 22 6.75 -7.08 6.05
C ASN A 22 5.54 -7.68 6.76
N VAL A 23 4.36 -7.48 6.18
CA VAL A 23 3.10 -7.97 6.74
C VAL A 23 2.47 -8.92 5.73
N PRO A 24 2.73 -10.23 5.88
CA PRO A 24 2.05 -11.24 5.06
C PRO A 24 0.58 -11.33 5.48
N VAL A 25 -0.31 -11.42 4.49
CA VAL A 25 -1.75 -11.60 4.71
C VAL A 25 -2.28 -12.78 3.89
N PRO A 26 -3.26 -13.53 4.38
CA PRO A 26 -3.83 -14.65 3.64
C PRO A 26 -4.63 -14.18 2.42
N ALA A 27 -4.84 -15.09 1.48
CA ALA A 27 -5.80 -14.89 0.39
C ALA A 27 -7.17 -14.46 0.94
N TYR A 28 -7.87 -13.63 0.18
CA TYR A 28 -9.19 -13.09 0.51
C TYR A 28 -9.21 -12.07 1.65
N THR A 29 -8.05 -11.59 2.10
CA THR A 29 -7.95 -10.43 2.99
C THR A 29 -8.59 -9.21 2.32
N LYS A 30 -9.49 -8.53 3.02
CA LYS A 30 -10.28 -7.42 2.51
C LYS A 30 -9.63 -6.07 2.79
N GLY A 31 -10.13 -5.03 2.13
CA GLY A 31 -9.63 -3.68 2.30
C GLY A 31 -9.68 -3.17 3.74
N MET A 32 -10.73 -3.51 4.49
CA MET A 32 -10.82 -3.11 5.91
C MET A 32 -9.70 -3.74 6.76
N ASP A 33 -9.38 -5.01 6.54
CA ASP A 33 -8.30 -5.67 7.25
C ASP A 33 -6.94 -5.00 6.94
N VAL A 34 -6.74 -4.62 5.69
CA VAL A 34 -5.53 -3.89 5.26
C VAL A 34 -5.48 -2.50 5.89
N ARG A 35 -6.61 -1.79 5.99
CA ARG A 35 -6.66 -0.48 6.68
C ARG A 35 -6.29 -0.61 8.15
N ASP A 36 -6.78 -1.63 8.83
CA ASP A 36 -6.42 -1.91 10.23
C ASP A 36 -4.92 -2.17 10.39
N ILE A 37 -4.31 -2.92 9.46
CA ILE A 37 -2.86 -3.13 9.44
C ILE A 37 -2.12 -1.81 9.24
N VAL A 38 -2.55 -0.98 8.32
CA VAL A 38 -1.94 0.34 8.09
C VAL A 38 -2.00 1.18 9.36
N GLU A 39 -3.17 1.27 10.02
CA GLU A 39 -3.33 2.07 11.24
C GLU A 39 -2.53 1.52 12.43
N MET A 40 -2.58 0.21 12.66
CA MET A 40 -2.03 -0.39 13.86
C MET A 40 -0.56 -0.78 13.73
N VAL A 41 -0.06 -0.96 12.52
CA VAL A 41 1.29 -1.46 12.26
C VAL A 41 2.15 -0.45 11.50
N TRP A 42 1.69 0.03 10.34
CA TRP A 42 2.48 0.98 9.53
C TRP A 42 2.60 2.35 10.18
N MET A 43 1.49 2.92 10.63
CA MET A 43 1.47 4.29 11.14
C MET A 43 2.40 4.47 12.35
N PRO A 44 2.37 3.62 13.40
CA PRO A 44 3.29 3.76 14.53
C PRO A 44 4.76 3.63 14.13
N ARG A 45 5.07 2.73 13.18
CA ARG A 45 6.44 2.54 12.70
C ARG A 45 6.94 3.73 11.88
N LEU A 46 6.10 4.27 10.99
CA LEU A 46 6.42 5.46 10.21
C LEU A 46 6.58 6.70 11.09
N GLU A 47 5.75 6.86 12.11
CA GLU A 47 5.85 7.96 13.08
C GLU A 47 7.14 7.86 13.92
N ALA A 48 7.53 6.69 14.33
CA ALA A 48 8.79 6.48 15.05
C ALA A 48 10.01 6.69 14.15
N PHE A 49 9.92 6.29 12.88
CA PHE A 49 11.00 6.42 11.90
C PHE A 49 11.21 7.87 11.43
N LYS A 50 10.14 8.66 11.31
CA LYS A 50 10.15 10.07 10.85
C LYS A 50 10.85 10.22 9.49
N PRO A 51 10.29 9.66 8.42
CA PRO A 51 10.93 9.70 7.09
C PRO A 51 11.11 11.13 6.59
N GLU A 52 12.24 11.43 6.00
CA GLU A 52 12.49 12.71 5.34
C GLU A 52 12.02 12.75 3.89
N MET A 53 11.74 11.59 3.30
CA MET A 53 11.18 11.38 1.98
C MET A 53 10.52 10.00 1.93
N ILE A 54 9.44 9.87 1.15
CA ILE A 54 8.72 8.59 0.99
C ILE A 54 8.74 8.17 -0.48
N PHE A 55 9.18 6.95 -0.73
CA PHE A 55 9.01 6.27 -2.00
C PHE A 55 7.90 5.22 -1.87
N VAL A 56 6.98 5.23 -2.82
CA VAL A 56 5.86 4.28 -2.86
C VAL A 56 6.03 3.38 -4.07
N SER A 57 6.26 2.10 -3.84
CA SER A 57 6.07 1.06 -4.84
C SER A 57 4.57 0.76 -4.91
N ALA A 58 3.90 1.42 -5.85
CA ALA A 58 2.44 1.43 -5.94
C ALA A 58 1.95 0.27 -6.82
N GLY A 59 1.70 -0.88 -6.20
CA GLY A 59 1.03 -2.01 -6.82
C GLY A 59 -0.48 -1.95 -6.60
N PHE A 60 -1.23 -2.25 -7.65
CA PHE A 60 -2.71 -2.22 -7.64
C PHE A 60 -3.33 -3.60 -7.91
N ASP A 61 -2.51 -4.63 -7.89
CA ASP A 61 -2.89 -6.04 -8.09
C ASP A 61 -3.55 -6.69 -6.85
N ALA A 62 -3.63 -5.97 -5.74
CA ALA A 62 -4.46 -6.36 -4.60
C ALA A 62 -5.95 -6.02 -4.78
N HIS A 63 -6.34 -5.42 -5.92
CA HIS A 63 -7.73 -5.10 -6.20
C HIS A 63 -8.55 -6.38 -6.35
N ARG A 64 -9.79 -6.38 -5.82
CA ARG A 64 -10.68 -7.56 -5.85
C ARG A 64 -11.01 -8.06 -7.25
N ASP A 65 -10.90 -7.21 -8.27
CA ASP A 65 -11.17 -7.53 -9.66
C ASP A 65 -9.88 -7.76 -10.48
N ASP A 66 -8.72 -7.83 -9.82
CA ASP A 66 -7.47 -8.24 -10.47
C ASP A 66 -7.37 -9.77 -10.48
N ASP A 67 -6.94 -10.34 -11.59
CA ASP A 67 -6.88 -11.79 -11.78
C ASP A 67 -5.55 -12.42 -11.36
N MET A 68 -4.53 -11.61 -11.03
CA MET A 68 -3.22 -12.09 -10.62
C MET A 68 -3.11 -12.35 -9.11
N GLY A 69 -3.96 -11.72 -8.31
CA GLY A 69 -4.00 -11.88 -6.86
C GLY A 69 -5.38 -12.27 -6.35
N GLN A 70 -5.47 -12.51 -5.04
CA GLN A 70 -6.71 -12.92 -4.38
C GLN A 70 -7.03 -12.02 -3.18
N LEU A 71 -6.52 -10.79 -3.17
CA LEU A 71 -6.89 -9.81 -2.16
C LEU A 71 -8.18 -9.08 -2.56
N GLY A 72 -8.78 -8.38 -1.63
CA GLY A 72 -10.11 -7.81 -1.82
C GLY A 72 -10.16 -6.30 -1.67
N LEU A 73 -9.13 -5.57 -2.11
CA LEU A 73 -9.11 -4.11 -2.06
C LEU A 73 -9.97 -3.51 -3.17
N THR A 74 -10.36 -2.26 -2.94
CA THR A 74 -11.07 -1.40 -3.89
C THR A 74 -10.31 -0.09 -4.10
N GLU A 75 -10.76 0.72 -5.06
CA GLU A 75 -10.19 2.04 -5.31
C GLU A 75 -10.20 2.93 -4.06
N GLN A 76 -11.25 2.81 -3.23
CA GLN A 76 -11.36 3.57 -1.99
C GLN A 76 -10.30 3.17 -0.97
N ASP A 77 -9.87 1.91 -0.98
CA ASP A 77 -8.80 1.46 -0.08
C ASP A 77 -7.46 2.04 -0.50
N TYR A 78 -7.16 2.07 -1.79
CA TYR A 78 -5.96 2.72 -2.31
C TYR A 78 -5.95 4.23 -2.04
N ALA A 79 -7.07 4.92 -2.25
CA ALA A 79 -7.20 6.32 -1.91
C ALA A 79 -6.93 6.57 -0.43
N TRP A 80 -7.53 5.76 0.44
CA TRP A 80 -7.38 5.87 1.88
C TRP A 80 -5.93 5.62 2.33
N ILE A 81 -5.29 4.55 1.83
CA ILE A 81 -3.87 4.26 2.12
C ILE A 81 -3.00 5.43 1.68
N THR A 82 -3.26 5.97 0.51
CA THR A 82 -2.52 7.13 -0.02
C THR A 82 -2.67 8.36 0.88
N MET A 83 -3.88 8.62 1.41
CA MET A 83 -4.09 9.68 2.39
C MET A 83 -3.24 9.49 3.64
N ARG A 84 -3.18 8.25 4.17
CA ARG A 84 -2.36 7.97 5.35
C ARG A 84 -0.87 8.19 5.10
N ILE A 85 -0.38 7.77 3.94
CA ILE A 85 1.01 8.04 3.53
C ILE A 85 1.26 9.55 3.41
N LYS A 86 0.32 10.28 2.82
CA LYS A 86 0.39 11.76 2.71
C LYS A 86 0.42 12.46 4.06
N ASP A 87 -0.33 11.98 5.03
CA ASP A 87 -0.32 12.53 6.39
C ASP A 87 1.07 12.39 7.03
N VAL A 88 1.72 11.24 6.87
CA VAL A 88 3.11 11.05 7.32
C VAL A 88 4.06 12.02 6.60
N ALA A 89 3.92 12.14 5.28
CA ALA A 89 4.77 13.02 4.49
C ALA A 89 4.61 14.51 4.88
N ARG A 90 3.39 14.94 5.18
CA ARG A 90 3.12 16.31 5.67
C ARG A 90 3.81 16.58 7.00
N ARG A 91 3.79 15.61 7.90
CA ARG A 91 4.33 15.74 9.26
C ARG A 91 5.85 15.66 9.31
N PHE A 92 6.45 14.81 8.52
CA PHE A 92 7.87 14.46 8.66
C PHE A 92 8.72 14.67 7.40
N ALA A 93 8.15 14.49 6.21
CA ALA A 93 8.90 14.41 4.95
C ALA A 93 8.78 15.66 4.07
N HIS A 94 8.34 16.81 4.63
CA HIS A 94 8.13 18.05 3.86
C HIS A 94 7.26 17.86 2.60
N LYS A 95 6.26 16.96 2.68
CA LYS A 95 5.37 16.56 1.58
C LYS A 95 6.07 15.85 0.43
N ARG A 96 7.29 15.35 0.61
CA ARG A 96 8.05 14.68 -0.45
C ARG A 96 7.63 13.22 -0.59
N ILE A 97 6.91 12.94 -1.67
CA ILE A 97 6.50 11.59 -2.05
C ILE A 97 6.87 11.37 -3.52
N VAL A 98 7.47 10.26 -3.81
CA VAL A 98 7.64 9.73 -5.18
C VAL A 98 6.90 8.41 -5.25
N SER A 99 6.01 8.27 -6.22
CA SER A 99 5.24 7.04 -6.42
C SER A 99 5.56 6.44 -7.78
N CYS A 100 5.88 5.14 -7.79
CA CYS A 100 6.19 4.39 -8.99
C CYS A 100 5.18 3.25 -9.14
N LEU A 101 4.59 3.11 -10.33
CA LEU A 101 3.69 2.00 -10.65
C LEU A 101 4.46 0.68 -10.65
N GLU A 102 3.91 -0.31 -9.96
CA GLU A 102 4.39 -1.69 -9.95
C GLU A 102 3.34 -2.62 -10.56
N GLY A 103 2.65 -3.43 -9.75
CA GLY A 103 1.63 -4.37 -10.21
C GLY A 103 0.27 -3.74 -10.51
N GLY A 104 -0.57 -4.52 -11.14
CA GLY A 104 -1.91 -4.17 -11.59
C GLY A 104 -2.10 -4.64 -13.02
N TYR A 105 -2.89 -5.70 -13.22
CA TYR A 105 -2.89 -6.48 -14.47
C TYR A 105 -4.22 -6.46 -15.20
N MET A 106 -5.27 -5.97 -14.54
CA MET A 106 -6.58 -5.75 -15.16
C MET A 106 -6.78 -4.26 -15.41
N MET A 107 -6.88 -3.85 -16.67
CA MET A 107 -6.87 -2.44 -17.09
C MET A 107 -7.97 -1.59 -16.44
N GLY A 108 -9.18 -2.14 -16.29
CA GLY A 108 -10.28 -1.41 -15.67
C GLY A 108 -10.01 -1.05 -14.20
N PRO A 109 -9.80 -2.04 -13.32
CA PRO A 109 -9.44 -1.80 -11.92
C PRO A 109 -8.16 -0.97 -11.77
N LEU A 110 -7.14 -1.24 -12.59
CA LEU A 110 -5.88 -0.49 -12.57
C LEU A 110 -6.12 1.00 -12.83
N SER A 111 -6.84 1.33 -13.89
CA SER A 111 -7.11 2.74 -14.26
C SER A 111 -7.82 3.48 -13.14
N ARG A 112 -8.88 2.89 -12.57
CA ARG A 112 -9.64 3.51 -11.48
C ARG A 112 -8.81 3.66 -10.21
N SER A 113 -8.00 2.66 -9.88
CA SER A 113 -7.15 2.68 -8.69
C SER A 113 -6.02 3.70 -8.81
N VAL A 114 -5.37 3.78 -9.98
CA VAL A 114 -4.35 4.79 -10.27
C VAL A 114 -4.96 6.19 -10.23
N GLU A 115 -6.15 6.38 -10.81
CA GLU A 115 -6.86 7.68 -10.74
C GLU A 115 -7.10 8.08 -9.28
N ALA A 116 -7.64 7.17 -8.47
CA ALA A 116 -7.93 7.43 -7.07
C ALA A 116 -6.65 7.80 -6.27
N HIS A 117 -5.56 7.07 -6.52
CA HIS A 117 -4.25 7.34 -5.92
C HIS A 117 -3.70 8.71 -6.33
N VAL A 118 -3.70 9.01 -7.63
CA VAL A 118 -3.17 10.29 -8.15
C VAL A 118 -4.00 11.47 -7.69
N ARG A 119 -5.34 11.36 -7.65
CA ARG A 119 -6.21 12.42 -7.11
C ARG A 119 -5.82 12.79 -5.68
N VAL A 120 -5.62 11.80 -4.83
CA VAL A 120 -5.19 12.06 -3.44
C VAL A 120 -3.80 12.71 -3.42
N LEU A 121 -2.85 12.23 -4.20
CA LEU A 121 -1.52 12.83 -4.26
C LEU A 121 -1.55 14.30 -4.71
N ALA A 122 -2.41 14.61 -5.67
CA ALA A 122 -2.55 15.94 -6.26
C ALA A 122 -3.50 16.90 -5.51
N ASP A 123 -4.09 16.48 -4.39
CA ASP A 123 -5.12 17.25 -3.66
C ASP A 123 -6.38 17.55 -4.49
N LEU A 124 -6.82 16.62 -5.35
CA LEU A 124 -8.01 16.74 -6.20
C LEU A 124 -9.20 15.96 -5.67
#